data_21749288b0c147e0448644acccc6a048
#
_entry.id   21749288b0c147e0448644acccc6a048
#
_cell.length_a   1.000
_cell.length_b   1.000
_cell.length_c   1.000
_cell.angle_alpha   90.00
_cell.angle_beta   90.00
_cell.angle_gamma   90.00
#
_symmetry.space_group_name_H-M   'P 1'
#
loop_
_entity.id
_entity.type
_entity.pdbx_description
1 polymer ?
#
loop_
_entity_poly.entity_id
_entity_poly.type
_entity_poly.pdbx_seq_one_letter_code
_entity_poly.pdbx_strand_id
1 'polypeptide(L)'
;TERYRAMKKDGASEAEIKKAFNTPEEMSVFSWAGEKDTIMTPMDSIKYYKHFLRTGFMSMNPFNGHVKAYVGGPNYNYFKYDMAMVGRRQVGSTIKPYLYALAMENGYSPCDETRHVEQTLMDENGIPWTPRNSTKKRYGELVTLKWGLANSSNWVSAYLMGKLNPYELVRLIHSFGAVSYTHLRAHETGRNL
;
A
#
# COMPACT_ATOMS: atom_id res chain seq x y z
N THR A 1 2.70 14.27 -17.52
CA THR A 1 1.53 14.01 -18.38
C THR A 1 1.99 13.67 -19.80
N GLU A 2 1.15 13.02 -20.60
CA GLU A 2 1.41 12.74 -22.03
C GLU A 2 1.62 14.06 -22.80
N ARG A 3 0.77 15.06 -22.56
CA ARG A 3 0.90 16.41 -23.16
C ARG A 3 2.29 17.03 -22.90
N TYR A 4 2.81 16.95 -21.69
CA TYR A 4 4.16 17.43 -21.36
C TYR A 4 5.23 16.70 -22.18
N ARG A 5 5.10 15.37 -22.28
CA ARG A 5 6.07 14.55 -23.04
C ARG A 5 6.01 14.84 -24.53
N ALA A 6 4.82 15.02 -25.08
CA ALA A 6 4.61 15.40 -26.47
C ALA A 6 5.26 16.76 -26.79
N MET A 7 4.93 17.79 -26.01
CA MET A 7 5.52 19.14 -26.20
C MET A 7 7.06 19.11 -26.09
N LYS A 8 7.60 18.32 -25.15
CA LYS A 8 9.06 18.21 -24.99
C LYS A 8 9.70 17.46 -26.17
N LYS A 9 9.02 16.45 -26.72
CA LYS A 9 9.47 15.74 -27.93
C LYS A 9 9.44 16.65 -29.16
N ASP A 10 8.46 17.54 -29.25
CA ASP A 10 8.33 18.53 -30.33
C ASP A 10 9.26 19.75 -30.19
N GLY A 11 10.16 19.73 -29.21
CA GLY A 11 11.21 20.74 -29.01
C GLY A 11 10.75 22.00 -28.26
N ALA A 12 9.57 22.01 -27.64
CA ALA A 12 9.11 23.17 -26.87
C ALA A 12 9.99 23.45 -25.65
N SER A 13 10.27 24.73 -25.42
CA SER A 13 11.02 25.19 -24.26
C SER A 13 10.20 25.03 -22.96
N GLU A 14 10.87 24.96 -21.82
CA GLU A 14 10.21 24.87 -20.51
C GLU A 14 9.28 26.10 -20.25
N ALA A 15 9.62 27.28 -20.80
CA ALA A 15 8.80 28.47 -20.70
C ALA A 15 7.49 28.33 -21.48
N GLU A 16 7.53 27.82 -22.70
CA GLU A 16 6.35 27.54 -23.52
C GLU A 16 5.46 26.46 -22.91
N ILE A 17 6.06 25.39 -22.40
CA ILE A 17 5.33 24.34 -21.67
C ILE A 17 4.63 24.91 -20.44
N LYS A 18 5.34 25.71 -19.63
CA LYS A 18 4.78 26.36 -18.45
C LYS A 18 3.62 27.29 -18.82
N LYS A 19 3.76 28.07 -19.90
CA LYS A 19 2.69 28.94 -20.40
C LYS A 19 1.47 28.12 -20.82
N ALA A 20 1.65 27.06 -21.63
CA ALA A 20 0.56 26.19 -22.08
C ALA A 20 -0.17 25.52 -20.92
N PHE A 21 0.55 25.11 -19.86
CA PHE A 21 -0.07 24.49 -18.67
C PHE A 21 -0.76 25.48 -17.73
N ASN A 22 -0.53 26.77 -17.86
CA ASN A 22 -1.17 27.81 -17.07
C ASN A 22 -2.15 28.67 -17.87
N THR A 23 -2.40 28.36 -19.14
CA THR A 23 -3.42 29.04 -19.95
C THR A 23 -4.75 28.30 -19.78
N PRO A 24 -5.85 29.01 -19.37
CA PRO A 24 -7.17 28.40 -19.26
C PRO A 24 -7.68 27.91 -20.62
N GLU A 25 -8.29 26.74 -20.63
CA GLU A 25 -8.94 26.15 -21.80
C GLU A 25 -10.25 25.47 -21.38
N GLU A 26 -11.19 25.37 -22.33
CA GLU A 26 -12.43 24.59 -22.12
C GLU A 26 -12.10 23.10 -22.07
N MET A 27 -12.64 22.42 -21.07
CA MET A 27 -12.47 21.00 -20.92
C MET A 27 -13.64 20.35 -20.19
N SER A 28 -13.90 19.08 -20.49
CA SER A 28 -14.81 18.25 -19.73
C SER A 28 -14.05 17.43 -18.70
N VAL A 29 -14.48 17.48 -17.45
CA VAL A 29 -13.85 16.79 -16.33
C VAL A 29 -14.83 15.84 -15.66
N PHE A 30 -14.29 14.75 -15.09
CA PHE A 30 -15.06 13.80 -14.30
C PHE A 30 -15.58 14.46 -13.01
N SER A 31 -16.85 14.22 -12.68
CA SER A 31 -17.39 14.39 -11.34
C SER A 31 -18.25 13.18 -10.96
N TRP A 32 -18.53 13.02 -9.66
CA TRP A 32 -19.42 11.91 -9.22
C TRP A 32 -20.86 12.05 -9.70
N ALA A 33 -21.26 13.24 -10.14
CA ALA A 33 -22.59 13.52 -10.73
C ALA A 33 -22.60 13.36 -12.27
N GLY A 34 -21.48 13.00 -12.88
CA GLY A 34 -21.31 12.90 -14.33
C GLY A 34 -20.21 13.83 -14.85
N GLU A 35 -20.11 13.95 -16.15
CA GLU A 35 -19.16 14.86 -16.80
C GLU A 35 -19.57 16.32 -16.55
N LYS A 36 -18.57 17.16 -16.33
CA LYS A 36 -18.75 18.60 -16.07
C LYS A 36 -17.86 19.39 -17.01
N ASP A 37 -18.49 20.20 -17.87
CA ASP A 37 -17.76 21.17 -18.67
C ASP A 37 -17.34 22.37 -17.83
N THR A 38 -16.11 22.77 -17.98
CA THR A 38 -15.51 23.83 -17.20
C THR A 38 -14.33 24.47 -17.92
N ILE A 39 -14.01 25.70 -17.53
CA ILE A 39 -12.80 26.39 -17.99
C ILE A 39 -11.79 26.34 -16.87
N MET A 40 -10.67 25.70 -17.08
CA MET A 40 -9.56 25.67 -16.14
C MET A 40 -8.22 25.46 -16.85
N THR A 41 -7.11 25.70 -16.14
CA THR A 41 -5.81 25.44 -16.69
C THR A 41 -5.50 23.92 -16.68
N PRO A 42 -4.69 23.40 -17.61
CA PRO A 42 -4.21 22.01 -17.56
C PRO A 42 -3.53 21.68 -16.21
N MET A 43 -2.86 22.65 -15.59
CA MET A 43 -2.26 22.45 -14.28
C MET A 43 -3.32 22.26 -13.18
N ASP A 44 -4.40 23.04 -13.23
CA ASP A 44 -5.47 22.92 -12.24
C ASP A 44 -6.29 21.65 -12.46
N SER A 45 -6.46 21.19 -13.70
CA SER A 45 -7.08 19.88 -13.98
C SER A 45 -6.27 18.74 -13.37
N ILE A 46 -4.93 18.79 -13.43
CA ILE A 46 -4.07 17.79 -12.78
C ILE A 46 -4.27 17.80 -11.26
N LYS A 47 -4.34 18.99 -10.65
CA LYS A 47 -4.62 19.13 -9.21
C LYS A 47 -6.00 18.57 -8.88
N TYR A 48 -7.02 18.94 -9.66
CA TYR A 48 -8.39 18.44 -9.52
C TYR A 48 -8.45 16.92 -9.51
N TYR A 49 -7.84 16.24 -10.49
CA TYR A 49 -7.80 14.78 -10.54
C TYR A 49 -7.00 14.14 -9.41
N LYS A 50 -6.04 14.83 -8.81
CA LYS A 50 -5.30 14.33 -7.64
C LYS A 50 -6.11 14.33 -6.34
N HIS A 51 -7.20 15.09 -6.25
CA HIS A 51 -8.08 15.08 -5.08
C HIS A 51 -9.03 13.87 -5.05
N PHE A 52 -9.24 13.19 -6.18
CA PHE A 52 -10.06 11.99 -6.17
C PHE A 52 -9.32 10.84 -5.50
N LEU A 53 -9.94 10.27 -4.48
CA LEU A 53 -9.47 9.03 -3.87
C LEU A 53 -9.60 7.90 -4.88
N ARG A 54 -8.53 7.13 -5.02
CA ARG A 54 -8.48 5.99 -5.94
C ARG A 54 -8.46 4.72 -5.13
N THR A 55 -9.37 3.82 -5.46
CA THR A 55 -9.44 2.49 -4.85
C THR A 55 -9.75 1.46 -5.92
N GLY A 56 -9.28 0.24 -5.71
CA GLY A 56 -9.73 -0.94 -6.44
C GLY A 56 -10.47 -1.87 -5.51
N PHE A 57 -11.37 -2.65 -6.04
CA PHE A 57 -12.10 -3.68 -5.31
C PHE A 57 -12.25 -4.93 -6.16
N MET A 58 -12.03 -6.08 -5.55
CA MET A 58 -12.29 -7.36 -6.18
C MET A 58 -12.97 -8.29 -5.16
N SER A 59 -14.02 -8.94 -5.60
CA SER A 59 -14.68 -10.02 -4.84
C SER A 59 -14.57 -11.31 -5.62
N MET A 60 -14.24 -12.39 -4.93
CA MET A 60 -14.14 -13.71 -5.55
C MET A 60 -14.78 -14.78 -4.67
N ASN A 61 -15.18 -15.86 -5.30
CA ASN A 61 -15.63 -17.05 -4.61
C ASN A 61 -14.41 -17.78 -4.03
N PRO A 62 -14.36 -17.99 -2.69
CA PRO A 62 -13.19 -18.61 -2.04
C PRO A 62 -13.01 -20.09 -2.39
N PHE A 63 -14.04 -20.78 -2.88
CA PHE A 63 -13.96 -22.21 -3.19
C PHE A 63 -13.40 -22.51 -4.59
N ASN A 64 -13.64 -21.64 -5.55
CA ASN A 64 -13.24 -21.89 -6.95
C ASN A 64 -12.47 -20.73 -7.59
N GLY A 65 -12.22 -19.64 -6.86
CA GLY A 65 -11.45 -18.49 -7.33
C GLY A 65 -12.18 -17.61 -8.37
N HIS A 66 -13.43 -17.90 -8.69
CA HIS A 66 -14.16 -17.11 -9.69
C HIS A 66 -14.39 -15.67 -9.19
N VAL A 67 -13.97 -14.69 -9.98
CA VAL A 67 -14.22 -13.28 -9.72
C VAL A 67 -15.72 -12.98 -9.88
N LYS A 68 -16.34 -12.44 -8.84
CA LYS A 68 -17.76 -12.08 -8.79
C LYS A 68 -18.01 -10.60 -9.05
N ALA A 69 -17.08 -9.76 -8.60
CA ALA A 69 -17.11 -8.33 -8.85
C ALA A 69 -15.70 -7.79 -8.99
N TYR A 70 -15.52 -6.82 -9.85
CA TYR A 70 -14.24 -6.18 -10.10
C TYR A 70 -14.42 -4.70 -10.39
N VAL A 71 -13.69 -3.85 -9.67
CA VAL A 71 -13.64 -2.40 -9.88
C VAL A 71 -12.17 -1.97 -9.79
N GLY A 72 -11.60 -1.54 -10.90
CA GLY A 72 -10.21 -1.07 -10.97
C GLY A 72 -10.04 0.41 -10.64
N GLY A 73 -11.12 1.19 -10.62
CA GLY A 73 -11.09 2.63 -10.34
C GLY A 73 -12.45 3.29 -10.49
N PRO A 74 -12.57 4.61 -10.21
CA PRO A 74 -13.86 5.32 -10.24
C PRO A 74 -14.53 5.35 -11.60
N ASN A 75 -13.75 5.55 -12.66
CA ASN A 75 -14.23 5.60 -14.04
C ASN A 75 -13.05 5.37 -14.98
N TYR A 76 -13.16 4.39 -15.88
CA TYR A 76 -12.05 3.99 -16.76
C TYR A 76 -11.66 5.08 -17.77
N ASN A 77 -12.61 5.88 -18.25
CA ASN A 77 -12.32 6.93 -19.24
C ASN A 77 -11.34 7.98 -18.69
N TYR A 78 -11.46 8.30 -17.39
CA TYR A 78 -10.68 9.33 -16.73
C TYR A 78 -9.54 8.77 -15.85
N PHE A 79 -9.69 7.55 -15.34
CA PHE A 79 -8.77 6.90 -14.41
C PHE A 79 -8.35 5.53 -14.95
N LYS A 80 -7.54 5.53 -16.01
CA LYS A 80 -7.10 4.31 -16.70
C LYS A 80 -6.20 3.40 -15.88
N TYR A 81 -5.65 3.90 -14.76
CA TYR A 81 -4.76 3.11 -13.91
C TYR A 81 -5.57 2.21 -13.00
N ASP A 82 -5.45 0.91 -13.22
CA ASP A 82 -6.14 -0.12 -12.45
C ASP A 82 -5.50 -0.28 -11.07
N MET A 83 -6.27 0.07 -10.03
CA MET A 83 -5.81 0.01 -8.64
C MET A 83 -5.87 -1.40 -8.06
N ALA A 84 -6.65 -2.31 -8.63
CA ALA A 84 -6.78 -3.66 -8.14
C ALA A 84 -5.69 -4.59 -8.69
N MET A 85 -5.36 -4.51 -10.00
CA MET A 85 -4.36 -5.38 -10.63
C MET A 85 -2.99 -4.75 -10.78
N VAL A 86 -2.94 -3.44 -11.09
CA VAL A 86 -1.69 -2.74 -11.43
C VAL A 86 -1.19 -1.88 -10.26
N GLY A 87 -2.10 -1.53 -9.35
CA GLY A 87 -1.80 -0.68 -8.20
C GLY A 87 -0.76 -1.30 -7.27
N ARG A 88 0.40 -0.65 -7.15
CA ARG A 88 1.45 -1.04 -6.20
C ARG A 88 1.37 -0.16 -4.97
N ARG A 89 1.28 -0.77 -3.80
CA ARG A 89 1.21 -0.10 -2.51
C ARG A 89 2.03 -0.87 -1.48
N GLN A 90 2.51 -0.17 -0.46
CA GLN A 90 3.08 -0.83 0.71
C GLN A 90 2.01 -1.73 1.34
N VAL A 91 2.38 -2.97 1.63
CA VAL A 91 1.47 -3.94 2.23
C VAL A 91 1.05 -3.53 3.65
N GLY A 92 1.93 -2.81 4.37
CA GLY A 92 1.65 -2.37 5.74
C GLY A 92 1.20 -3.54 6.61
N SER A 93 0.20 -3.32 7.44
CA SER A 93 -0.34 -4.34 8.35
C SER A 93 -1.10 -5.48 7.66
N THR A 94 -1.33 -5.42 6.36
CA THR A 94 -1.93 -6.55 5.62
C THR A 94 -0.99 -7.73 5.49
N ILE A 95 0.30 -7.57 5.77
CA ILE A 95 1.29 -8.65 5.84
C ILE A 95 1.13 -9.52 7.10
N LYS A 96 0.56 -8.97 8.18
CA LYS A 96 0.52 -9.64 9.49
C LYS A 96 -0.18 -11.00 9.47
N PRO A 97 -1.32 -11.20 8.82
CA PRO A 97 -1.93 -12.53 8.74
C PRO A 97 -0.98 -13.60 8.20
N TYR A 98 -0.16 -13.27 7.21
CA TYR A 98 0.83 -14.21 6.63
C TYR A 98 1.98 -14.49 7.62
N LEU A 99 2.45 -13.47 8.33
CA LEU A 99 3.46 -13.65 9.38
C LEU A 99 2.95 -14.55 10.50
N TYR A 100 1.70 -14.36 10.93
CA TYR A 100 1.11 -15.20 11.97
C TYR A 100 0.79 -16.60 11.46
N ALA A 101 0.42 -16.78 10.20
CA ALA A 101 0.28 -18.09 9.59
C ALA A 101 1.63 -18.84 9.61
N LEU A 102 2.71 -18.18 9.19
CA LEU A 102 4.05 -18.75 9.27
C LEU A 102 4.44 -19.10 10.71
N ALA A 103 4.06 -18.27 11.70
CA ALA A 103 4.29 -18.61 13.10
C ALA A 103 3.57 -19.90 13.51
N MET A 104 2.31 -20.06 13.10
CA MET A 104 1.53 -21.29 13.38
C MET A 104 2.16 -22.52 12.70
N GLU A 105 2.65 -22.40 11.47
CA GLU A 105 3.39 -23.47 10.77
C GLU A 105 4.68 -23.84 11.50
N ASN A 106 5.31 -22.89 12.19
CA ASN A 106 6.51 -23.09 13.03
C ASN A 106 6.19 -23.51 14.48
N GLY A 107 4.96 -23.95 14.77
CA GLY A 107 4.56 -24.55 16.04
C GLY A 107 4.06 -23.57 17.09
N TYR A 108 3.91 -22.28 16.77
CA TYR A 108 3.26 -21.34 17.67
C TYR A 108 1.75 -21.55 17.72
N SER A 109 1.16 -21.16 18.84
CA SER A 109 -0.30 -21.17 19.06
C SER A 109 -0.84 -19.74 19.13
N PRO A 110 -2.09 -19.48 18.70
CA PRO A 110 -2.76 -18.21 18.95
C PRO A 110 -2.83 -17.82 20.44
N CYS A 111 -2.73 -18.81 21.34
CA CYS A 111 -2.77 -18.62 22.79
C CYS A 111 -1.38 -18.35 23.40
N ASP A 112 -0.31 -18.53 22.64
CA ASP A 112 1.04 -18.23 23.14
C ASP A 112 1.15 -16.75 23.49
N GLU A 113 1.87 -16.48 24.57
CA GLU A 113 1.98 -15.15 25.14
C GLU A 113 3.37 -14.55 24.92
N THR A 114 3.39 -13.25 24.74
CA THR A 114 4.61 -12.45 24.74
C THR A 114 4.39 -11.14 25.48
N ARG A 115 5.47 -10.56 26.00
CA ARG A 115 5.41 -9.26 26.65
C ARG A 115 5.23 -8.15 25.61
N HIS A 116 4.23 -7.29 25.79
CA HIS A 116 3.91 -6.19 24.88
C HIS A 116 4.84 -4.98 25.13
N VAL A 117 6.06 -5.10 24.65
CA VAL A 117 7.11 -4.08 24.77
C VAL A 117 7.79 -3.82 23.43
N GLU A 118 8.50 -2.72 23.33
CA GLU A 118 9.28 -2.39 22.14
C GLU A 118 10.26 -3.53 21.79
N GLN A 119 10.33 -3.84 20.51
CA GLN A 119 11.23 -4.85 19.95
C GLN A 119 12.15 -4.16 18.95
N THR A 120 13.46 -4.32 19.13
CA THR A 120 14.46 -3.84 18.18
C THR A 120 14.93 -5.01 17.33
N LEU A 121 14.81 -4.87 16.03
CA LEU A 121 15.33 -5.79 15.04
C LEU A 121 16.59 -5.18 14.40
N MET A 122 17.52 -6.03 13.99
CA MET A 122 18.65 -5.59 13.18
C MET A 122 18.35 -5.86 11.71
N ASP A 123 18.68 -4.90 10.86
CA ASP A 123 18.61 -5.11 9.43
C ASP A 123 19.83 -5.90 8.91
N GLU A 124 19.87 -6.18 7.61
CA GLU A 124 20.98 -6.87 6.94
C GLU A 124 22.32 -6.15 7.04
N ASN A 125 22.31 -4.85 7.35
CA ASN A 125 23.51 -4.00 7.54
C ASN A 125 23.85 -3.80 9.03
N GLY A 126 23.13 -4.47 9.95
CA GLY A 126 23.31 -4.31 11.39
C GLY A 126 22.74 -3.01 11.96
N ILE A 127 21.90 -2.29 11.20
CA ILE A 127 21.27 -1.06 11.68
C ILE A 127 20.05 -1.43 12.54
N PRO A 128 19.95 -0.93 13.78
CA PRO A 128 18.82 -1.22 14.65
C PRO A 128 17.56 -0.51 14.17
N TRP A 129 16.45 -1.22 14.15
CA TRP A 129 15.15 -0.71 13.82
C TRP A 129 14.13 -1.13 14.88
N THR A 130 13.41 -0.16 15.45
CA THR A 130 12.37 -0.37 16.45
C THR A 130 11.05 0.18 15.91
N PRO A 131 10.07 -0.68 15.61
CA PRO A 131 8.79 -0.22 15.09
C PRO A 131 8.00 0.55 16.15
N ARG A 132 7.38 1.65 15.73
CA ARG A 132 6.41 2.35 16.58
C ARG A 132 5.08 1.60 16.59
N ASN A 133 4.42 1.60 17.74
CA ASN A 133 3.06 1.10 17.86
C ASN A 133 2.07 2.28 17.82
N SER A 134 0.88 2.07 17.27
CA SER A 134 -0.17 3.09 17.21
C SER A 134 -0.73 3.46 18.58
N THR A 135 -0.60 2.56 19.55
CA THR A 135 -1.07 2.74 20.94
C THR A 135 -0.12 2.07 21.91
N LYS A 136 -0.02 2.63 23.12
CA LYS A 136 0.70 2.01 24.26
C LYS A 136 -0.24 1.20 25.18
N LYS A 137 -1.47 0.94 24.75
CA LYS A 137 -2.41 0.11 25.52
C LYS A 137 -1.77 -1.24 25.85
N ARG A 138 -1.88 -1.67 27.09
CA ARG A 138 -1.26 -2.89 27.64
C ARG A 138 0.28 -2.94 27.51
N TYR A 139 0.95 -1.80 27.53
CA TYR A 139 2.41 -1.77 27.54
C TYR A 139 2.97 -2.49 28.77
N GLY A 140 3.93 -3.39 28.56
CA GLY A 140 4.56 -4.19 29.61
C GLY A 140 3.80 -5.44 30.05
N GLU A 141 2.54 -5.59 29.67
CA GLU A 141 1.73 -6.77 30.01
C GLU A 141 2.03 -7.98 29.11
N LEU A 142 1.69 -9.17 29.59
CA LEU A 142 1.61 -10.35 28.74
C LEU A 142 0.35 -10.27 27.86
N VAL A 143 0.52 -10.54 26.58
CA VAL A 143 -0.56 -10.56 25.59
C VAL A 143 -0.42 -11.79 24.71
N THR A 144 -1.55 -12.37 24.31
CA THR A 144 -1.56 -13.51 23.40
C THR A 144 -1.23 -13.07 21.97
N LEU A 145 -0.72 -13.97 21.15
CA LEU A 145 -0.52 -13.73 19.71
C LEU A 145 -1.82 -13.34 19.02
N LYS A 146 -2.94 -14.00 19.38
CA LYS A 146 -4.30 -13.65 18.92
C LYS A 146 -4.64 -12.18 19.21
N TRP A 147 -4.36 -11.71 20.42
CA TRP A 147 -4.56 -10.30 20.79
C TRP A 147 -3.67 -9.37 19.96
N GLY A 148 -2.40 -9.76 19.75
CA GLY A 148 -1.43 -9.00 18.95
C GLY A 148 -1.90 -8.77 17.52
N LEU A 149 -2.42 -9.81 16.86
CA LEU A 149 -2.98 -9.71 15.52
C LEU A 149 -4.26 -8.88 15.50
N ALA A 150 -5.21 -9.15 16.41
CA ALA A 150 -6.50 -8.45 16.47
C ALA A 150 -6.35 -6.94 16.71
N ASN A 151 -5.32 -6.52 17.46
CA ASN A 151 -5.02 -5.11 17.72
C ASN A 151 -3.93 -4.55 16.78
N SER A 152 -3.53 -5.31 15.78
CA SER A 152 -2.48 -4.92 14.82
C SER A 152 -1.19 -4.41 15.49
N SER A 153 -0.77 -5.02 16.62
CA SER A 153 0.42 -4.63 17.34
C SER A 153 1.68 -4.84 16.49
N ASN A 154 2.45 -3.78 16.32
CA ASN A 154 3.74 -3.84 15.63
C ASN A 154 4.80 -4.52 16.50
N TRP A 155 4.74 -4.37 17.82
CA TRP A 155 5.71 -4.97 18.73
C TRP A 155 5.57 -6.49 18.79
N VAL A 156 4.34 -7.02 18.83
CA VAL A 156 4.12 -8.47 18.77
C VAL A 156 4.54 -9.03 17.41
N SER A 157 4.26 -8.29 16.32
CA SER A 157 4.71 -8.69 14.99
C SER A 157 6.23 -8.66 14.85
N ALA A 158 6.90 -7.67 15.43
CA ALA A 158 8.36 -7.61 15.46
C ALA A 158 8.97 -8.73 16.33
N TYR A 159 8.36 -9.06 17.46
CA TYR A 159 8.74 -10.22 18.25
C TYR A 159 8.72 -11.51 17.41
N LEU A 160 7.62 -11.77 16.69
CA LEU A 160 7.51 -12.92 15.80
C LEU A 160 8.56 -12.88 14.70
N MET A 161 8.74 -11.72 14.06
CA MET A 161 9.71 -11.56 12.98
C MET A 161 11.16 -11.79 13.45
N GLY A 162 11.47 -11.47 14.70
CA GLY A 162 12.76 -11.75 15.32
C GLY A 162 12.98 -13.24 15.67
N LYS A 163 11.91 -14.03 15.70
CA LYS A 163 11.95 -15.50 15.95
C LYS A 163 11.87 -16.32 14.69
N LEU A 164 11.32 -15.77 13.63
CA LEU A 164 11.09 -16.45 12.35
C LEU A 164 12.10 -15.98 11.30
N ASN A 165 12.29 -16.80 10.28
CA ASN A 165 13.15 -16.45 9.16
C ASN A 165 12.40 -15.56 8.15
N PRO A 166 12.87 -14.35 7.86
CA PRO A 166 12.25 -13.45 6.86
C PRO A 166 12.12 -14.09 5.47
N TYR A 167 13.07 -14.93 5.08
CA TYR A 167 13.02 -15.62 3.77
C TYR A 167 11.89 -16.64 3.69
N GLU A 168 11.52 -17.29 4.79
CA GLU A 168 10.36 -18.18 4.83
C GLU A 168 9.05 -17.40 4.66
N LEU A 169 8.93 -16.23 5.26
CA LEU A 169 7.79 -15.35 5.03
C LEU A 169 7.68 -14.95 3.55
N VAL A 170 8.80 -14.62 2.92
CA VAL A 170 8.83 -14.32 1.47
C VAL A 170 8.36 -15.52 0.65
N ARG A 171 8.86 -16.72 0.95
CA ARG A 171 8.44 -17.97 0.27
C ARG A 171 6.95 -18.24 0.44
N LEU A 172 6.44 -18.09 1.66
CA LEU A 172 5.02 -18.26 1.94
C LEU A 172 4.17 -17.29 1.11
N ILE A 173 4.53 -16.01 1.08
CA ILE A 173 3.80 -14.99 0.30
C ILE A 173 3.88 -15.28 -1.20
N HIS A 174 5.02 -15.75 -1.69
CA HIS A 174 5.16 -16.19 -3.08
C HIS A 174 4.25 -17.38 -3.42
N SER A 175 4.06 -18.32 -2.51
CA SER A 175 3.15 -19.45 -2.73
C SER A 175 1.68 -19.00 -2.92
N PHE A 176 1.31 -17.83 -2.40
CA PHE A 176 0.02 -17.18 -2.64
C PHE A 176 -0.02 -16.33 -3.92
N GLY A 177 1.04 -16.35 -4.74
CA GLY A 177 1.10 -15.64 -6.02
C GLY A 177 1.60 -14.19 -5.95
N ALA A 178 2.05 -13.71 -4.80
CA ALA A 178 2.69 -12.40 -4.70
C ALA A 178 4.12 -12.45 -5.28
N VAL A 179 4.39 -11.69 -6.35
CA VAL A 179 5.64 -11.82 -7.14
C VAL A 179 6.58 -10.61 -7.03
N SER A 180 6.31 -9.65 -6.16
CA SER A 180 7.14 -8.45 -6.03
C SER A 180 7.94 -8.44 -4.72
N TYR A 181 9.25 -8.50 -4.84
CA TYR A 181 10.20 -8.42 -3.70
C TYR A 181 10.32 -7.03 -3.08
N THR A 182 10.00 -5.97 -3.83
CA THR A 182 10.22 -4.58 -3.40
C THR A 182 9.30 -4.13 -2.26
N HIS A 183 8.23 -4.86 -1.99
CA HIS A 183 7.26 -4.54 -0.94
C HIS A 183 7.52 -5.25 0.40
N LEU A 184 8.48 -6.16 0.44
CA LEU A 184 8.78 -7.00 1.61
C LEU A 184 10.02 -6.55 2.38
N ARG A 185 10.73 -5.53 1.92
CA ARG A 185 11.83 -4.96 2.68
C ARG A 185 11.31 -4.22 3.90
N ALA A 186 11.70 -4.65 5.07
CA ALA A 186 11.37 -4.04 6.36
C ALA A 186 11.78 -2.55 6.45
N HIS A 187 12.71 -2.11 5.59
CA HIS A 187 13.23 -0.75 5.52
C HIS A 187 12.25 0.31 5.06
N GLU A 188 11.23 -0.06 4.27
CA GLU A 188 10.34 0.96 3.71
C GLU A 188 9.23 1.38 4.68
N THR A 189 9.04 0.65 5.76
CA THR A 189 8.03 0.99 6.77
C THR A 189 8.46 2.10 7.73
N GLY A 190 9.74 2.49 7.73
CA GLY A 190 10.31 3.48 8.65
C GLY A 190 10.47 4.90 8.10
N ARG A 191 10.32 5.13 6.79
CA ARG A 191 10.64 6.44 6.18
C ARG A 191 9.44 7.29 5.77
N ASN A 192 8.22 6.80 5.86
CA ASN A 192 7.02 7.53 5.40
C ASN A 192 5.88 7.53 6.44
N LEU A 193 6.22 7.76 7.70
CA LEU A 193 5.27 8.18 8.75
C LEU A 193 5.73 9.50 9.36
#